data_4a8de3a6b5592ac362c0bf6e1bbb0938
#
_entry.id   4a8de3a6b5592ac362c0bf6e1bbb0938
#
_cell.length_a   1.000
_cell.length_b   1.000
_cell.length_c   1.000
_cell.angle_alpha   90.00
_cell.angle_beta   90.00
_cell.angle_gamma   90.00
#
_symmetry.space_group_name_H-M   'P 1'
#
loop_
_entity.id
_entity.type
_entity.pdbx_description
1 polymer ?
#
loop_
_entity_poly.entity_id
_entity_poly.type
_entity_poly.pdbx_seq_one_letter_code
_entity_poly.pdbx_strand_id
1 'polypeptide(L)'
;MKTMTCKQLYGPCDVLIYGETAEEMMENSKKHAMEMVAKGDQVHINAIKAMGETHENMDEAAVKQWMEKFRNDFDAQPEDK
;
A
#
# COMPACT_ATOMS: atom_id res chain seq x y z
N MET A 1 -13.31 4.04 -10.41
CA MET A 1 -12.16 3.25 -9.92
C MET A 1 -10.86 4.00 -10.16
N LYS A 2 -9.94 3.95 -9.22
CA LYS A 2 -8.64 4.61 -9.34
C LYS A 2 -7.52 3.57 -9.42
N THR A 3 -6.39 3.96 -9.98
CA THR A 3 -5.23 3.08 -10.16
C THR A 3 -4.00 3.71 -9.52
N MET A 4 -3.28 2.93 -8.72
CA MET A 4 -1.99 3.34 -8.15
C MET A 4 -0.98 2.21 -8.36
N THR A 5 0.31 2.56 -8.40
CA THR A 5 1.34 1.53 -8.49
C THR A 5 1.70 1.01 -7.11
N CYS A 6 2.26 -0.19 -7.06
CA CYS A 6 2.78 -0.76 -5.83
C CYS A 6 3.76 0.20 -5.14
N LYS A 7 4.62 0.89 -5.92
CA LYS A 7 5.55 1.89 -5.38
C LYS A 7 4.84 3.07 -4.73
N GLN A 8 3.75 3.55 -5.33
CA GLN A 8 2.95 4.63 -4.73
C GLN A 8 2.31 4.20 -3.42
N LEU A 9 2.10 2.89 -3.25
CA LEU A 9 1.54 2.30 -2.05
C LEU A 9 2.64 1.74 -1.12
N TYR A 10 3.86 2.28 -1.25
CA TYR A 10 5.02 1.94 -0.42
C TYR A 10 5.60 0.55 -0.65
N GLY A 11 5.26 -0.08 -1.77
CA GLY A 11 5.83 -1.36 -2.15
C GLY A 11 7.03 -1.23 -3.10
N PRO A 12 7.68 -2.34 -3.46
CA PRO A 12 8.94 -2.33 -4.21
C PRO A 12 8.81 -2.49 -5.73
N CYS A 13 7.62 -2.56 -6.30
CA CYS A 13 7.46 -2.82 -7.73
C CYS A 13 6.49 -1.84 -8.39
N ASP A 14 6.35 -1.95 -9.73
CA ASP A 14 5.53 -1.04 -10.53
C ASP A 14 4.18 -1.61 -10.95
N VAL A 15 3.75 -2.72 -10.33
CA VAL A 15 2.46 -3.33 -10.70
C VAL A 15 1.32 -2.36 -10.42
N LEU A 16 0.30 -2.39 -11.27
CA LEU A 16 -0.88 -1.55 -11.10
C LEU A 16 -1.87 -2.20 -10.14
N ILE A 17 -2.36 -1.40 -9.20
CA ILE A 17 -3.33 -1.84 -8.20
C ILE A 17 -4.55 -0.93 -8.32
N TYR A 18 -5.73 -1.52 -8.28
CA TYR A 18 -7.00 -0.84 -8.53
C TYR A 18 -7.84 -0.78 -7.26
N GLY A 19 -8.65 0.26 -7.13
CA GLY A 19 -9.60 0.38 -6.03
C GLY A 19 -10.56 1.52 -6.24
N GLU A 20 -11.80 1.36 -5.80
CA GLU A 20 -12.81 2.42 -5.88
C GLU A 20 -12.75 3.34 -4.66
N THR A 21 -12.29 2.82 -3.53
CA THR A 21 -12.11 3.58 -2.30
C THR A 21 -10.68 3.41 -1.81
N ALA A 22 -10.25 4.28 -0.91
CA ALA A 22 -8.92 4.17 -0.30
C ALA A 22 -8.77 2.82 0.44
N GLU A 23 -9.81 2.39 1.14
CA GLU A 23 -9.83 1.13 1.86
C GLU A 23 -9.68 -0.06 0.92
N GLU A 24 -10.39 -0.04 -0.21
CA GLU A 24 -10.29 -1.11 -1.22
C GLU A 24 -8.91 -1.14 -1.86
N MET A 25 -8.34 0.03 -2.16
CA MET A 25 -7.00 0.14 -2.71
C MET A 25 -5.97 -0.48 -1.77
N MET A 26 -6.07 -0.19 -0.48
CA MET A 26 -5.18 -0.74 0.54
C MET A 26 -5.32 -2.26 0.64
N GLU A 27 -6.55 -2.76 0.64
CA GLU A 27 -6.82 -4.19 0.70
C GLU A 27 -6.24 -4.92 -0.51
N ASN A 28 -6.42 -4.36 -1.71
CA ASN A 28 -5.88 -4.94 -2.93
C ASN A 28 -4.34 -4.89 -2.95
N SER A 29 -3.76 -3.83 -2.43
CA SER A 29 -2.31 -3.73 -2.25
C SER A 29 -1.79 -4.83 -1.33
N LYS A 30 -2.48 -5.07 -0.23
CA LYS A 30 -2.13 -6.12 0.72
C LYS A 30 -2.20 -7.50 0.07
N LYS A 31 -3.24 -7.77 -0.72
CA LYS A 31 -3.38 -9.02 -1.46
C LYS A 31 -2.22 -9.23 -2.41
N HIS A 32 -1.84 -8.18 -3.16
CA HIS A 32 -0.69 -8.25 -4.05
C HIS A 32 0.59 -8.60 -3.30
N ALA A 33 0.84 -7.92 -2.19
CA ALA A 33 2.03 -8.17 -1.38
C ALA A 33 2.07 -9.61 -0.86
N MET A 34 0.93 -10.12 -0.41
CA MET A 34 0.82 -11.50 0.07
C MET A 34 1.05 -12.53 -1.04
N GLU A 35 0.57 -12.25 -2.25
CA GLU A 35 0.82 -13.12 -3.41
C GLU A 35 2.31 -13.18 -3.73
N MET A 36 3.01 -12.06 -3.67
CA MET A 36 4.45 -12.00 -3.93
C MET A 36 5.23 -12.74 -2.85
N VAL A 37 4.81 -12.65 -1.60
CA VAL A 37 5.41 -13.44 -0.50
C VAL A 37 5.21 -14.93 -0.75
N ALA A 38 4.01 -15.33 -1.17
CA ALA A 38 3.71 -16.74 -1.47
C ALA A 38 4.58 -17.27 -2.60
N LYS A 39 4.98 -16.42 -3.54
CA LYS A 39 5.88 -16.79 -4.64
C LYS A 39 7.35 -16.79 -4.22
N GLY A 40 7.65 -16.36 -2.99
CA GLY A 40 9.03 -16.30 -2.49
C GLY A 40 9.80 -15.06 -2.94
N ASP A 41 9.13 -13.99 -3.33
CA ASP A 41 9.80 -12.76 -3.75
C ASP A 41 10.45 -12.07 -2.54
N GLN A 42 11.76 -12.18 -2.45
CA GLN A 42 12.52 -11.66 -1.32
C GLN A 42 12.39 -10.14 -1.18
N VAL A 43 12.26 -9.42 -2.28
CA VAL A 43 12.14 -7.95 -2.25
C VAL A 43 10.85 -7.55 -1.54
N HIS A 44 9.73 -8.21 -1.85
CA HIS A 44 8.45 -7.95 -1.18
C HIS A 44 8.48 -8.41 0.28
N ILE A 45 9.12 -9.52 0.56
CA ILE A 45 9.28 -10.03 1.94
C ILE A 45 10.02 -9.00 2.78
N ASN A 46 11.12 -8.47 2.26
CA ASN A 46 11.91 -7.45 2.96
C ASN A 46 11.13 -6.15 3.16
N ALA A 47 10.36 -5.73 2.16
CA ALA A 47 9.55 -4.52 2.23
C ALA A 47 8.45 -4.63 3.31
N ILE A 48 7.81 -5.80 3.40
CA ILE A 48 6.77 -6.05 4.41
C ILE A 48 7.39 -6.05 5.81
N LYS A 49 8.55 -6.65 5.98
CA LYS A 49 9.26 -6.63 7.26
C LYS A 49 9.59 -5.21 7.69
N ALA A 50 10.14 -4.41 6.80
CA ALA A 50 10.49 -3.03 7.09
C ALA A 50 9.26 -2.22 7.47
N MET A 51 8.15 -2.40 6.75
CA MET A 51 6.89 -1.72 7.05
C MET A 51 6.33 -2.15 8.40
N GLY A 52 6.39 -3.44 8.72
CA GLY A 52 5.94 -3.96 10.01
C GLY A 52 6.72 -3.36 11.17
N GLU A 53 8.05 -3.29 11.05
CA GLU A 53 8.91 -2.67 12.06
C GLU A 53 8.58 -1.18 12.24
N THR A 54 8.36 -0.47 11.15
CA THR A 54 7.99 0.94 11.19
C THR A 54 6.66 1.12 11.92
N HIS A 55 5.65 0.29 11.61
CA HIS A 55 4.34 0.38 12.24
C HIS A 55 4.38 0.03 13.72
N GLU A 56 5.20 -0.93 14.12
CA GLU A 56 5.36 -1.28 15.54
C GLU A 56 5.90 -0.11 16.36
N ASN A 57 6.72 0.74 15.76
CA ASN A 57 7.32 1.89 16.42
C ASN A 57 6.46 3.16 16.32
N MET A 58 5.36 3.12 15.59
CA MET A 58 4.44 4.24 15.48
C MET A 58 3.47 4.27 16.64
N ASP A 59 3.27 5.46 17.21
CA ASP A 59 2.18 5.66 18.15
C ASP A 59 0.87 5.86 17.38
N GLU A 60 -0.24 5.95 18.12
CA GLU A 60 -1.57 6.08 17.54
C GLU A 60 -1.71 7.33 16.65
N ALA A 61 -1.11 8.44 17.08
CA ALA A 61 -1.15 9.68 16.30
C ALA A 61 -0.38 9.54 14.98
N ALA A 62 0.78 8.89 15.00
CA ALA A 62 1.58 8.66 13.79
C ALA A 62 0.86 7.76 12.79
N VAL A 63 0.21 6.71 13.27
CA VAL A 63 -0.59 5.81 12.43
C VAL A 63 -1.73 6.57 11.77
N LYS A 64 -2.42 7.41 12.54
CA LYS A 64 -3.52 8.23 12.03
C LYS A 64 -3.04 9.19 10.93
N GLN A 65 -1.89 9.84 11.12
CA GLN A 65 -1.31 10.74 10.13
C GLN A 65 -0.93 9.97 8.85
N TRP A 66 -0.39 8.77 8.99
CA TRP A 66 -0.05 7.94 7.85
C TRP A 66 -1.29 7.57 7.04
N MET A 67 -2.37 7.20 7.70
CA MET A 67 -3.64 6.87 7.05
C MET A 67 -4.24 8.07 6.34
N GLU A 68 -4.18 9.27 6.95
CA GLU A 68 -4.66 10.49 6.32
C GLU A 68 -3.84 10.82 5.07
N LYS A 69 -2.52 10.68 5.14
CA LYS A 69 -1.66 10.90 3.97
C LYS A 69 -2.01 9.93 2.85
N PHE A 70 -2.21 8.66 3.17
CA PHE A 70 -2.59 7.66 2.18
C PHE A 70 -3.92 8.03 1.52
N ARG A 71 -4.92 8.43 2.30
CA ARG A 71 -6.22 8.85 1.75
C ARG A 71 -6.09 10.08 0.86
N ASN A 72 -5.28 11.04 1.26
CA ASN A 72 -5.03 12.24 0.45
C ASN A 72 -4.35 11.87 -0.86
N ASP A 73 -3.37 10.97 -0.83
CA ASP A 73 -2.69 10.49 -2.03
C ASP A 73 -3.66 9.76 -2.96
N PHE A 74 -4.54 8.96 -2.40
CA PHE A 74 -5.59 8.27 -3.17
C PHE A 74 -6.55 9.27 -3.82
N ASP A 75 -7.02 10.26 -3.05
CA ASP A 75 -7.96 11.26 -3.54
C ASP A 75 -7.36 12.12 -4.65
N ALA A 76 -6.05 12.32 -4.64
CA ALA A 76 -5.33 13.08 -5.65
C ALA A 76 -5.20 12.32 -6.98
N GLN A 77 -5.41 11.01 -6.99
CA GLN A 77 -5.34 10.22 -8.22
C GLN A 77 -6.56 10.48 -9.10
N PRO A 78 -6.38 10.56 -10.44
CA PRO A 78 -7.51 10.73 -11.34
C PRO A 78 -8.40 9.49 -11.34
N GLU A 79 -9.68 9.71 -11.54
CA GLU A 79 -10.64 8.62 -11.68
C GLU A 79 -10.45 7.93 -13.02
N ASP A 80 -10.37 6.59 -13.01
CA ASP A 80 -10.33 5.80 -14.23
C ASP A 80 -11.74 5.72 -14.82
N LYS A 81 -11.82 5.65 -16.11
CA LYS A 81 -13.12 5.53 -16.77
C LYS A 81 -13.69 4.12 -16.68
#